data_7ad680672307e4544716074466562579
#
_entry.id   7ad680672307e4544716074466562579
#
_cell.length_a   1.000
_cell.length_b   1.000
_cell.length_c   1.000
_cell.angle_alpha   90.00
_cell.angle_beta   90.00
_cell.angle_gamma   90.00
#
_symmetry.space_group_name_H-M   'P 1'
#
loop_
_entity.id
_entity.type
_entity.pdbx_description
1 polymer ?
#
loop_
_entity_poly.entity_id
_entity_poly.type
_entity_poly.pdbx_seq_one_letter_code
_entity_poly.pdbx_strand_id
1 'polypeptide(L)'
;MARLNKNWLQVVPWETVVSINAALCEARKALHKPTSDGYTPTKELWERSRPKKLSLPEVLQICFQCHRLAPFCNYNGNTFVTIVKTLLDEELSRLPADKAHVLRSIAGHIVAGTVTDIERKQLDSMLAALEN
;
A
#
# COMPACT_ATOMS: atom_id res chain seq x y z
N MET A 1 9.71 -3.33 20.93
CA MET A 1 10.16 -3.49 19.56
C MET A 1 9.01 -3.61 18.58
N ALA A 2 9.06 -2.84 17.54
CA ALA A 2 7.97 -2.80 16.59
C ALA A 2 8.00 -4.04 15.69
N ARG A 3 7.16 -5.01 15.97
CA ARG A 3 7.05 -6.22 15.14
C ARG A 3 6.60 -5.88 13.71
N LEU A 4 5.97 -4.71 13.52
CA LEU A 4 5.54 -4.23 12.20
C LEU A 4 6.59 -3.36 11.52
N ASN A 5 7.79 -3.24 12.11
CA ASN A 5 8.89 -2.49 11.52
C ASN A 5 9.80 -3.48 10.79
N LYS A 6 9.69 -3.53 9.46
CA LYS A 6 10.40 -4.52 8.64
C LYS A 6 10.57 -4.03 7.20
N ASN A 7 11.27 -4.82 6.40
CA ASN A 7 11.48 -4.51 4.98
C ASN A 7 10.24 -4.91 4.16
N TRP A 8 9.15 -4.17 4.35
CA TRP A 8 7.85 -4.48 3.74
C TRP A 8 7.89 -4.62 2.23
N LEU A 9 8.62 -3.71 1.55
CA LEU A 9 8.57 -3.60 0.10
C LEU A 9 9.61 -4.46 -0.61
N GLN A 10 10.50 -5.08 0.14
CA GLN A 10 11.57 -5.91 -0.44
C GLN A 10 11.02 -7.07 -1.28
N VAL A 11 9.89 -7.63 -0.87
CA VAL A 11 9.26 -8.76 -1.57
C VAL A 11 8.43 -8.33 -2.78
N VAL A 12 8.37 -7.03 -3.06
CA VAL A 12 7.58 -6.50 -4.18
C VAL A 12 8.50 -5.68 -5.09
N PRO A 13 9.16 -6.33 -6.07
CA PRO A 13 9.94 -5.59 -7.08
C PRO A 13 9.04 -4.67 -7.90
N TRP A 14 9.61 -3.66 -8.51
CA TRP A 14 8.84 -2.73 -9.34
C TRP A 14 8.08 -3.45 -10.46
N GLU A 15 8.67 -4.49 -11.04
CA GLU A 15 8.03 -5.31 -12.08
C GLU A 15 6.72 -5.92 -11.60
N THR A 16 6.64 -6.27 -10.32
CA THR A 16 5.40 -6.77 -9.72
C THR A 16 4.34 -5.67 -9.64
N VAL A 17 4.72 -4.45 -9.29
CA VAL A 17 3.82 -3.30 -9.31
C VAL A 17 3.22 -3.11 -10.70
N VAL A 18 4.08 -3.13 -11.72
CA VAL A 18 3.66 -3.01 -13.13
C VAL A 18 2.68 -4.13 -13.51
N SER A 19 3.00 -5.37 -13.11
CA SER A 19 2.15 -6.54 -13.43
C SER A 19 0.78 -6.46 -12.75
N ILE A 20 0.72 -5.97 -11.51
CA ILE A 20 -0.57 -5.80 -10.82
C ILE A 20 -1.43 -4.77 -11.55
N ASN A 21 -0.85 -3.64 -11.94
CA ASN A 21 -1.59 -2.64 -12.70
C ASN A 21 -2.06 -3.20 -14.04
N ALA A 22 -1.19 -3.93 -14.75
CA ALA A 22 -1.55 -4.55 -16.02
C ALA A 22 -2.74 -5.51 -15.87
N ALA A 23 -2.74 -6.33 -14.82
CA ALA A 23 -3.82 -7.27 -14.56
C ALA A 23 -5.14 -6.55 -14.26
N LEU A 24 -5.09 -5.48 -13.47
CA LEU A 24 -6.28 -4.68 -13.17
C LEU A 24 -6.84 -4.01 -14.43
N CYS A 25 -5.97 -3.48 -15.26
CA CYS A 25 -6.38 -2.85 -16.52
C CYS A 25 -7.01 -3.88 -17.46
N GLU A 26 -6.39 -5.05 -17.60
CA GLU A 26 -6.91 -6.12 -18.46
C GLU A 26 -8.31 -6.56 -18.00
N ALA A 27 -8.48 -6.78 -16.70
CA ALA A 27 -9.75 -7.21 -16.13
C ALA A 27 -10.89 -6.22 -16.40
N ARG A 28 -10.56 -4.93 -16.54
CA ARG A 28 -11.54 -3.86 -16.76
C ARG A 28 -11.49 -3.28 -18.16
N LYS A 29 -10.75 -3.90 -19.04
CA LYS A 29 -10.59 -3.46 -20.46
C LYS A 29 -10.13 -2.00 -20.54
N ALA A 30 -9.21 -1.61 -19.65
CA ALA A 30 -8.63 -0.27 -19.63
C ALA A 30 -7.20 -0.31 -20.16
N LEU A 31 -6.71 0.84 -20.60
CA LEU A 31 -5.36 0.97 -21.11
C LEU A 31 -4.33 0.84 -19.99
N HIS A 32 -3.37 -0.07 -20.16
CA HIS A 32 -2.22 -0.19 -19.30
C HIS A 32 -1.04 0.53 -19.97
N LYS A 33 -0.67 1.69 -19.45
CA LYS A 33 0.40 2.51 -20.03
C LYS A 33 1.02 3.38 -18.95
N PRO A 34 2.36 3.51 -18.92
CA PRO A 34 3.01 4.46 -18.02
C PRO A 34 2.70 5.90 -18.40
N THR A 35 2.64 6.79 -17.40
CA THR A 35 2.47 8.22 -17.64
C THR A 35 3.83 8.89 -17.83
N SER A 36 3.84 10.00 -18.59
CA SER A 36 5.08 10.73 -18.86
C SER A 36 5.65 11.39 -17.61
N ASP A 37 4.80 11.87 -16.71
CA ASP A 37 5.25 12.63 -15.54
C ASP A 37 5.36 11.79 -14.26
N GLY A 38 4.59 10.72 -14.15
CA GLY A 38 4.48 9.98 -12.92
C GLY A 38 5.28 8.69 -12.83
N TYR A 39 5.56 8.05 -13.95
CA TYR A 39 6.16 6.72 -13.95
C TYR A 39 7.58 6.71 -13.34
N THR A 40 8.48 7.53 -13.86
CA THR A 40 9.86 7.55 -13.39
C THR A 40 9.99 7.98 -11.93
N PRO A 41 9.34 9.07 -11.48
CA PRO A 41 9.40 9.45 -10.06
C PRO A 41 8.85 8.36 -9.13
N THR A 42 7.78 7.68 -9.53
CA THR A 42 7.21 6.60 -8.71
C THR A 42 8.15 5.42 -8.63
N LYS A 43 8.70 5.00 -9.76
CA LYS A 43 9.66 3.90 -9.80
C LYS A 43 10.87 4.20 -8.92
N GLU A 44 11.40 5.41 -8.99
CA GLU A 44 12.54 5.83 -8.18
C GLU A 44 12.20 5.81 -6.69
N LEU A 45 11.04 6.33 -6.30
CA LEU A 45 10.59 6.29 -4.92
C LEU A 45 10.46 4.84 -4.42
N TRP A 46 9.85 3.98 -5.23
CA TRP A 46 9.67 2.57 -4.90
C TRP A 46 11.01 1.86 -4.69
N GLU A 47 11.90 1.97 -5.67
CA GLU A 47 13.21 1.32 -5.62
C GLU A 47 14.06 1.84 -4.46
N ARG A 48 13.97 3.13 -4.16
CA ARG A 48 14.67 3.74 -3.04
C ARG A 48 14.14 3.26 -1.70
N SER A 49 12.84 2.94 -1.64
CA SER A 49 12.17 2.50 -0.40
C SER A 49 12.32 1.00 -0.14
N ARG A 50 12.55 0.20 -1.18
CA ARG A 50 12.58 -1.28 -1.06
C ARG A 50 13.58 -1.79 -0.04
N PRO A 51 14.84 -1.32 0.02
CA PRO A 51 15.80 -1.88 0.99
C PRO A 51 15.60 -1.37 2.40
N LYS A 52 14.69 -0.43 2.62
CA LYS A 52 14.52 0.20 3.93
C LYS A 52 13.63 -0.60 4.85
N LYS A 53 13.98 -0.59 6.13
CA LYS A 53 13.14 -1.08 7.18
C LYS A 53 12.11 0.01 7.50
N LEU A 54 10.82 -0.32 7.35
CA LEU A 54 9.74 0.66 7.42
C LEU A 54 8.70 0.23 8.45
N SER A 55 8.13 1.21 9.13
CA SER A 55 6.93 0.99 9.95
C SER A 55 5.71 0.86 9.02
N LEU A 56 4.62 0.31 9.54
CA LEU A 56 3.40 0.22 8.74
C LEU A 56 2.90 1.61 8.30
N PRO A 57 2.84 2.65 9.17
CA PRO A 57 2.46 3.97 8.69
C PRO A 57 3.34 4.50 7.57
N GLU A 58 4.64 4.23 7.60
CA GLU A 58 5.55 4.64 6.53
C GLU A 58 5.23 3.95 5.21
N VAL A 59 4.95 2.64 5.24
CA VAL A 59 4.54 1.91 4.03
C VAL A 59 3.26 2.48 3.45
N LEU A 60 2.27 2.76 4.30
CA LEU A 60 1.00 3.33 3.85
C LEU A 60 1.21 4.70 3.21
N GLN A 61 2.09 5.52 3.79
CA GLN A 61 2.40 6.84 3.25
C GLN A 61 3.11 6.75 1.90
N ILE A 62 4.07 5.83 1.76
CA ILE A 62 4.77 5.61 0.49
C ILE A 62 3.77 5.18 -0.58
N CYS A 63 2.90 4.24 -0.29
CA CYS A 63 1.91 3.76 -1.25
C CYS A 63 0.90 4.86 -1.63
N PHE A 64 0.52 5.70 -0.67
CA PHE A 64 -0.31 6.87 -0.95
C PHE A 64 0.41 7.84 -1.90
N GLN A 65 1.67 8.12 -1.65
CA GLN A 65 2.47 8.99 -2.53
C GLN A 65 2.59 8.42 -3.93
N CYS A 66 2.81 7.10 -4.05
CA CYS A 66 2.85 6.43 -5.35
C CYS A 66 1.52 6.58 -6.10
N HIS A 67 0.40 6.41 -5.38
CA HIS A 67 -0.92 6.65 -5.96
C HIS A 67 -1.03 8.09 -6.48
N ARG A 68 -0.61 9.06 -5.68
CA ARG A 68 -0.70 10.49 -6.04
C ARG A 68 0.21 10.86 -7.22
N LEU A 69 1.34 10.20 -7.35
CA LEU A 69 2.25 10.42 -8.48
C LEU A 69 1.69 9.87 -9.79
N ALA A 70 0.70 8.98 -9.71
CA ALA A 70 0.00 8.43 -10.87
C ALA A 70 0.96 7.87 -11.93
N PRO A 71 1.67 6.78 -11.64
CA PRO A 71 2.63 6.20 -12.59
C PRO A 71 2.00 5.58 -13.82
N PHE A 72 0.71 5.24 -13.75
CA PHE A 72 -0.01 4.61 -14.87
C PHE A 72 -1.23 5.44 -15.25
N CYS A 73 -1.74 5.21 -16.46
CA CYS A 73 -2.92 5.94 -16.95
C CYS A 73 -4.19 5.58 -16.18
N ASN A 74 -4.27 4.35 -15.64
CA ASN A 74 -5.48 3.86 -14.99
C ASN A 74 -5.16 3.06 -13.73
N TYR A 75 -6.09 3.06 -12.77
CA TYR A 75 -6.10 2.18 -11.58
C TYR A 75 -4.88 2.30 -10.67
N ASN A 76 -4.31 3.49 -10.53
CA ASN A 76 -3.19 3.72 -9.62
C ASN A 76 -3.59 3.42 -8.17
N GLY A 77 -4.72 3.96 -7.71
CA GLY A 77 -5.21 3.70 -6.37
C GLY A 77 -5.42 2.22 -6.12
N ASN A 78 -6.12 1.54 -7.04
CA ASN A 78 -6.38 0.11 -6.91
C ASN A 78 -5.09 -0.71 -6.86
N THR A 79 -4.08 -0.32 -7.65
CA THR A 79 -2.78 -1.01 -7.68
C THR A 79 -2.11 -0.98 -6.31
N PHE A 80 -1.96 0.19 -5.72
CA PHE A 80 -1.26 0.32 -4.44
C PHE A 80 -2.09 -0.15 -3.25
N VAL A 81 -3.43 -0.04 -3.32
CA VAL A 81 -4.31 -0.65 -2.32
C VAL A 81 -4.18 -2.16 -2.33
N THR A 82 -4.15 -2.78 -3.51
CA THR A 82 -3.97 -4.23 -3.65
C THR A 82 -2.64 -4.67 -3.03
N ILE A 83 -1.57 -3.95 -3.31
CA ILE A 83 -0.25 -4.27 -2.76
C ILE A 83 -0.28 -4.22 -1.23
N VAL A 84 -0.81 -3.15 -0.65
CA VAL A 84 -0.87 -3.00 0.81
C VAL A 84 -1.69 -4.11 1.45
N LYS A 85 -2.86 -4.42 0.89
CA LYS A 85 -3.71 -5.49 1.43
C LYS A 85 -3.01 -6.84 1.38
N THR A 86 -2.30 -7.12 0.30
CA THR A 86 -1.53 -8.36 0.16
C THR A 86 -0.40 -8.42 1.19
N LEU A 87 0.34 -7.33 1.38
CA LEU A 87 1.42 -7.27 2.36
C LEU A 87 0.91 -7.44 3.79
N LEU A 88 -0.30 -6.97 4.08
CA LEU A 88 -0.89 -7.09 5.40
C LEU A 88 -1.45 -8.47 5.70
N ASP A 89 -1.74 -9.29 4.70
CA ASP A 89 -2.45 -10.55 4.90
C ASP A 89 -1.80 -11.45 5.95
N GLU A 90 -0.48 -11.55 5.99
CA GLU A 90 0.23 -12.33 7.00
C GLU A 90 -0.01 -11.80 8.40
N GLU A 91 0.10 -10.49 8.59
CA GLU A 91 -0.11 -9.85 9.90
C GLU A 91 -1.57 -9.93 10.33
N LEU A 92 -2.48 -9.79 9.37
CA LEU A 92 -3.92 -9.83 9.65
C LEU A 92 -4.38 -11.20 10.11
N SER A 93 -3.71 -12.27 9.68
CA SER A 93 -4.06 -13.63 10.08
C SER A 93 -3.89 -13.87 11.58
N ARG A 94 -3.14 -13.00 12.25
CA ARG A 94 -2.87 -13.09 13.71
C ARG A 94 -3.88 -12.33 14.56
N LEU A 95 -4.81 -11.64 13.92
CA LEU A 95 -5.81 -10.81 14.60
C LEU A 95 -7.18 -11.46 14.57
N PRO A 96 -8.06 -11.12 15.55
CA PRO A 96 -9.47 -11.47 15.42
C PRO A 96 -10.04 -10.92 14.12
N ALA A 97 -10.99 -11.64 13.52
CA ALA A 97 -11.49 -11.30 12.19
C ALA A 97 -12.05 -9.88 12.08
N ASP A 98 -12.74 -9.40 13.12
CA ASP A 98 -13.29 -8.04 13.13
C ASP A 98 -12.20 -6.97 13.11
N LYS A 99 -11.13 -7.18 13.89
CA LYS A 99 -9.99 -6.24 13.92
C LYS A 99 -9.20 -6.28 12.62
N ALA A 100 -9.00 -7.48 12.07
CA ALA A 100 -8.33 -7.64 10.78
C ALA A 100 -9.07 -6.89 9.68
N HIS A 101 -10.40 -7.00 9.66
CA HIS A 101 -11.22 -6.29 8.68
C HIS A 101 -11.07 -4.77 8.80
N VAL A 102 -11.13 -4.24 10.02
CA VAL A 102 -11.00 -2.81 10.27
C VAL A 102 -9.63 -2.29 9.84
N LEU A 103 -8.56 -2.98 10.23
CA LEU A 103 -7.19 -2.57 9.87
C LEU A 103 -7.00 -2.58 8.35
N ARG A 104 -7.45 -3.63 7.69
CA ARG A 104 -7.35 -3.75 6.23
C ARG A 104 -8.10 -2.62 5.52
N SER A 105 -9.31 -2.31 6.01
CA SER A 105 -10.13 -1.23 5.46
C SER A 105 -9.46 0.13 5.63
N ILE A 106 -8.96 0.43 6.82
CA ILE A 106 -8.29 1.72 7.09
C ILE A 106 -7.04 1.86 6.23
N ALA A 107 -6.23 0.81 6.14
CA ALA A 107 -5.02 0.82 5.31
C ALA A 107 -5.37 1.14 3.85
N GLY A 108 -6.39 0.50 3.31
CA GLY A 108 -6.87 0.79 1.95
C GLY A 108 -7.32 2.24 1.78
N HIS A 109 -8.03 2.79 2.76
CA HIS A 109 -8.49 4.17 2.71
C HIS A 109 -7.33 5.18 2.77
N ILE A 110 -6.29 4.88 3.54
CA ILE A 110 -5.10 5.75 3.59
C ILE A 110 -4.44 5.81 2.21
N VAL A 111 -4.22 4.67 1.60
CA VAL A 111 -3.58 4.59 0.28
C VAL A 111 -4.45 5.25 -0.79
N ALA A 112 -5.75 5.07 -0.71
CA ALA A 112 -6.70 5.70 -1.65
C ALA A 112 -6.88 7.20 -1.42
N GLY A 113 -6.48 7.71 -0.24
CA GLY A 113 -6.65 9.13 0.10
C GLY A 113 -8.03 9.47 0.63
N THR A 114 -8.78 8.49 1.12
CA THR A 114 -10.15 8.67 1.61
C THR A 114 -10.30 8.41 3.11
N VAL A 115 -9.19 8.27 3.82
CA VAL A 115 -9.20 7.99 5.25
C VAL A 115 -9.79 9.16 6.04
N THR A 116 -10.58 8.84 7.08
CA THR A 116 -11.16 9.84 7.99
C THR A 116 -10.28 10.01 9.24
N ASP A 117 -10.49 11.10 9.97
CA ASP A 117 -9.78 11.34 11.24
C ASP A 117 -10.10 10.25 12.27
N ILE A 118 -11.35 9.79 12.29
CA ILE A 118 -11.76 8.70 13.19
C ILE A 118 -10.98 7.44 12.87
N GLU A 119 -10.85 7.11 11.59
CA GLU A 119 -10.07 5.93 11.15
C GLU A 119 -8.60 6.06 11.51
N ARG A 120 -8.01 7.24 11.37
CA ARG A 120 -6.62 7.46 11.76
C ARG A 120 -6.41 7.22 13.26
N LYS A 121 -7.34 7.68 14.08
CA LYS A 121 -7.28 7.43 15.53
C LYS A 121 -7.44 5.95 15.87
N GLN A 122 -8.34 5.26 15.15
CA GLN A 122 -8.50 3.81 15.30
C GLN A 122 -7.21 3.09 14.95
N LEU A 123 -6.57 3.47 13.84
CA LEU A 123 -5.30 2.87 13.43
C LEU A 123 -4.23 3.07 14.48
N ASP A 124 -4.09 4.28 15.01
CA ASP A 124 -3.08 4.59 16.05
C ASP A 124 -3.29 3.70 17.27
N SER A 125 -4.55 3.54 17.71
CA SER A 125 -4.88 2.67 18.84
C SER A 125 -4.56 1.21 18.57
N MET A 126 -4.88 0.73 17.37
CA MET A 126 -4.61 -0.65 16.97
C MET A 126 -3.11 -0.92 16.89
N LEU A 127 -2.34 0.02 16.34
CA LEU A 127 -0.90 -0.14 16.24
C LEU A 127 -0.25 -0.15 17.62
N ALA A 128 -0.71 0.72 18.54
CA ALA A 128 -0.22 0.72 19.91
C ALA A 128 -0.46 -0.62 20.60
N ALA A 129 -1.62 -1.23 20.38
CA ALA A 129 -1.95 -2.55 20.94
C ALA A 129 -1.09 -3.65 20.33
N LEU A 130 -0.80 -3.57 19.03
CA LEU A 130 0.02 -4.57 18.34
C LEU A 130 1.51 -4.46 18.71
N GLU A 131 1.97 -3.27 19.05
CA GLU A 131 3.37 -3.03 19.42
C GLU A 131 3.69 -3.43 20.86
N ASN A 132 2.68 -3.61 21.69
CA ASN A 132 2.85 -4.05 23.08
C ASN A 132 2.86 -5.59 23.16
#